data_cc630962cd66b361f230205838bfc711
#
_entry.id   cc630962cd66b361f230205838bfc711
#
_cell.length_a   1.000
_cell.length_b   1.000
_cell.length_c   1.000
_cell.angle_alpha   90.00
_cell.angle_beta   90.00
_cell.angle_gamma   90.00
#
_symmetry.space_group_name_H-M   'P 1'
#
loop_
_entity.id
_entity.type
_entity.pdbx_description
1 polymer ?
#
loop_
_entity_poly.entity_id
_entity_poly.type
_entity_poly.pdbx_seq_one_letter_code
_entity_poly.pdbx_strand_id
1 'polypeptide(L)'
;MGTWTANNSNCIRTDFLGSVVQKTYSKVAVNTNTGGTLTCNGLKSIDNATVSVSKAAAGVASIVWYISGKTVVVVHTDPAADATVRITVWGRR
;
A
#
# COMPACT_ATOMS: atom_id res chain seq x y z
N MET A 1 11.34 15.96 -0.23
CA MET A 1 10.19 15.07 -0.14
C MET A 1 10.49 13.79 -0.88
N GLY A 2 10.21 12.69 -0.25
CA GLY A 2 10.45 11.39 -0.85
C GLY A 2 9.18 10.57 -1.00
N THR A 3 9.31 9.51 -1.76
CA THR A 3 8.27 8.50 -1.90
C THR A 3 8.86 7.13 -1.64
N TRP A 4 8.04 6.23 -1.12
CA TRP A 4 8.42 4.83 -0.97
C TRP A 4 7.94 4.03 -2.19
N THR A 5 8.59 2.90 -2.43
CA THR A 5 8.21 1.98 -3.50
C THR A 5 8.06 0.60 -2.92
N ALA A 6 6.94 -0.04 -3.19
CA ALA A 6 6.66 -1.40 -2.74
C ALA A 6 6.32 -2.28 -3.94
N ASN A 7 6.55 -3.57 -3.77
CA ASN A 7 6.29 -4.56 -4.81
C ASN A 7 5.96 -5.92 -4.17
N ASN A 8 6.01 -6.98 -4.95
CA ASN A 8 5.67 -8.31 -4.46
C ASN A 8 6.50 -8.76 -3.25
N SER A 9 7.73 -8.25 -3.09
CA SER A 9 8.57 -8.61 -1.94
C SER A 9 8.01 -8.06 -0.62
N ASN A 10 7.10 -7.10 -0.67
CA ASN A 10 6.45 -6.53 0.49
C ASN A 10 5.16 -7.26 0.88
N CYS A 11 4.77 -8.28 0.13
CA CYS A 11 3.57 -9.05 0.42
C CYS A 11 3.80 -9.91 1.66
N ILE A 12 2.91 -9.77 2.64
CA ILE A 12 2.99 -10.52 3.89
C ILE A 12 1.92 -11.60 4.01
N ARG A 13 0.90 -11.54 3.16
CA ARG A 13 -0.18 -12.52 3.19
C ARG A 13 -0.87 -12.58 1.84
N THR A 14 -1.23 -13.79 1.42
CA THR A 14 -2.04 -14.03 0.23
C THR A 14 -3.16 -14.98 0.58
N ASP A 15 -4.40 -14.60 0.26
CA ASP A 15 -5.59 -15.41 0.44
C ASP A 15 -6.30 -15.58 -0.89
N PHE A 16 -6.73 -16.80 -1.16
CA PHE A 16 -7.45 -17.11 -2.38
C PHE A 16 -8.93 -17.21 -2.06
N LEU A 17 -9.73 -16.34 -2.67
CA LEU A 17 -11.17 -16.23 -2.43
C LEU A 17 -11.90 -16.54 -3.75
N GLY A 18 -11.78 -17.79 -4.22
CA GLY A 18 -12.31 -18.16 -5.51
C GLY A 18 -11.52 -17.53 -6.64
N SER A 19 -12.17 -16.77 -7.50
CA SER A 19 -11.52 -16.07 -8.60
C SER A 19 -10.80 -14.79 -8.15
N VAL A 20 -11.05 -14.35 -6.93
CA VAL A 20 -10.44 -13.16 -6.36
C VAL A 20 -9.26 -13.57 -5.48
N VAL A 21 -8.17 -12.83 -5.57
CA VAL A 21 -7.01 -13.00 -4.72
C VAL A 21 -6.90 -11.76 -3.84
N GLN A 22 -6.77 -11.97 -2.53
CA GLN A 22 -6.53 -10.91 -1.57
C GLN A 22 -5.07 -10.96 -1.13
N LYS A 23 -4.36 -9.86 -1.31
CA LYS A 23 -2.95 -9.75 -0.90
C LYS A 23 -2.79 -8.57 0.04
N THR A 24 -2.05 -8.79 1.12
CA THR A 24 -1.72 -7.73 2.07
C THR A 24 -0.24 -7.43 1.99
N TYR A 25 0.09 -6.16 1.87
CA TYR A 25 1.46 -5.67 1.75
C TYR A 25 1.79 -4.76 2.93
N SER A 26 3.06 -4.75 3.30
CA SER A 26 3.56 -3.87 4.37
C SER A 26 4.80 -3.14 3.88
N LYS A 27 4.84 -1.83 4.09
CA LYS A 27 5.97 -0.99 3.74
C LYS A 27 6.16 0.08 4.80
N VAL A 28 7.40 0.39 5.13
CA VAL A 28 7.71 1.46 6.07
C VAL A 28 7.81 2.78 5.30
N ALA A 29 7.02 3.76 5.71
CA ALA A 29 7.15 5.14 5.28
C ALA A 29 8.01 5.85 6.31
N VAL A 30 9.11 6.44 5.87
CA VAL A 30 10.04 7.13 6.76
C VAL A 30 9.74 8.62 6.79
N ASN A 31 10.38 9.32 7.72
CA ASN A 31 10.32 10.78 7.77
C ASN A 31 10.59 11.37 6.39
N THR A 32 9.83 12.37 6.01
CA THR A 32 9.81 13.08 4.73
C THR A 32 9.10 12.36 3.58
N ASN A 33 8.68 11.12 3.73
CA ASN A 33 7.82 10.49 2.71
C ASN A 33 6.43 11.14 2.70
N THR A 34 5.93 11.44 1.52
CA THR A 34 4.59 12.01 1.34
C THR A 34 3.71 11.13 0.46
N GLY A 35 4.11 9.88 0.29
CA GLY A 35 3.36 8.91 -0.47
C GLY A 35 4.26 7.86 -1.07
N GLY A 36 3.69 7.03 -1.91
CA GLY A 36 4.43 5.99 -2.59
C GLY A 36 3.56 5.20 -3.55
N THR A 37 4.16 4.15 -4.10
CA THR A 37 3.49 3.28 -5.05
C THR A 37 3.70 1.82 -4.66
N LEU A 38 2.67 1.01 -4.87
CA LEU A 38 2.75 -0.44 -4.76
C LEU A 38 2.44 -1.04 -6.14
N THR A 39 3.35 -1.82 -6.69
CA THR A 39 3.13 -2.52 -7.94
C THR A 39 2.86 -3.99 -7.67
N CYS A 40 1.71 -4.48 -8.14
CA CYS A 40 1.23 -5.84 -7.90
C CYS A 40 1.44 -6.70 -9.14
N ASN A 41 2.67 -7.08 -9.42
CA ASN A 41 3.00 -7.83 -10.64
C ASN A 41 2.40 -9.23 -10.69
N GLY A 42 2.06 -9.79 -9.54
CA GLY A 42 1.44 -11.12 -9.45
C GLY A 42 -0.05 -11.16 -9.78
N LEU A 43 -0.68 -10.01 -10.02
CA LEU A 43 -2.09 -9.91 -10.32
C LEU A 43 -2.30 -9.50 -11.78
N LYS A 44 -3.34 -10.01 -12.40
CA LYS A 44 -3.74 -9.61 -13.75
C LYS A 44 -4.40 -8.23 -13.72
N SER A 45 -5.20 -7.98 -12.69
CA SER A 45 -5.89 -6.70 -12.50
C SER A 45 -6.15 -6.49 -11.02
N ILE A 46 -6.39 -5.24 -10.64
CA ILE A 46 -6.77 -4.86 -9.28
C ILE A 46 -8.22 -4.38 -9.31
N ASP A 47 -9.06 -5.02 -8.50
CA ASP A 47 -10.48 -4.64 -8.41
C ASP A 47 -10.71 -3.60 -7.32
N ASN A 48 -9.96 -3.68 -6.21
CA ASN A 48 -10.12 -2.77 -5.08
C ASN A 48 -8.86 -2.78 -4.21
N ALA A 49 -8.71 -1.75 -3.40
CA ALA A 49 -7.61 -1.67 -2.44
C ALA A 49 -8.01 -0.81 -1.24
N THR A 50 -7.43 -1.09 -0.09
CA THR A 50 -7.52 -0.24 1.08
C THR A 50 -6.12 0.02 1.63
N VAL A 51 -5.92 1.21 2.19
CA VAL A 51 -4.64 1.63 2.73
C VAL A 51 -4.83 2.12 4.16
N SER A 52 -3.96 1.70 5.04
CA SER A 52 -3.89 2.22 6.40
C SER A 52 -2.45 2.55 6.76
N VAL A 53 -2.27 3.51 7.65
CA VAL A 53 -0.96 3.89 8.16
C VAL A 53 -1.02 3.85 9.67
N SER A 54 -0.05 3.16 10.25
CA SER A 54 0.03 2.97 11.69
C SER A 54 1.38 3.46 12.19
N LYS A 55 1.36 4.29 13.23
CA LYS A 55 2.57 4.72 13.92
C LYS A 55 2.27 4.98 15.39
N ALA A 56 3.33 5.02 16.21
CA ALA A 56 3.19 5.15 17.65
C ALA A 56 2.79 6.56 18.10
N ALA A 57 3.16 7.59 17.36
CA ALA A 57 2.84 8.97 17.69
C ALA A 57 1.66 9.48 16.88
N ALA A 58 1.16 10.65 17.23
CA ALA A 58 0.11 11.33 16.48
C ALA A 58 0.49 11.40 15.02
N GLY A 59 -0.45 11.01 14.19
CA GLY A 59 -0.05 10.50 12.95
C GLY A 59 -0.35 11.27 11.71
N VAL A 60 -0.38 10.47 10.70
CA VAL A 60 -0.73 10.85 9.36
C VAL A 60 -2.16 11.36 9.36
N ALA A 61 -2.35 12.61 8.97
CA ALA A 61 -3.65 13.27 9.03
C ALA A 61 -4.51 13.00 7.80
N SER A 62 -3.90 12.61 6.69
CA SER A 62 -4.62 12.46 5.43
C SER A 62 -4.00 11.33 4.62
N ILE A 63 -4.83 10.43 4.14
CA ILE A 63 -4.43 9.33 3.27
C ILE A 63 -5.42 9.27 2.12
N VAL A 64 -4.89 9.33 0.91
CA VAL A 64 -5.67 9.18 -0.32
C VAL A 64 -4.95 8.17 -1.20
N TRP A 65 -5.71 7.32 -1.87
CA TRP A 65 -5.11 6.37 -2.81
C TRP A 65 -6.00 6.20 -4.03
N TYR A 66 -5.38 5.76 -5.12
CA TYR A 66 -6.11 5.37 -6.32
C TYR A 66 -5.37 4.23 -7.02
N ILE A 67 -6.08 3.54 -7.89
CA ILE A 67 -5.56 2.40 -8.64
C ILE A 67 -5.28 2.84 -10.07
N SER A 68 -4.07 2.53 -10.55
CA SER A 68 -3.66 2.77 -11.93
C SER A 68 -3.04 1.49 -12.47
N GLY A 69 -3.79 0.75 -13.28
CA GLY A 69 -3.35 -0.53 -13.81
C GLY A 69 -3.12 -1.54 -12.68
N LYS A 70 -1.87 -2.00 -12.54
CA LYS A 70 -1.46 -2.93 -11.47
C LYS A 70 -0.77 -2.20 -10.32
N THR A 71 -0.91 -0.89 -10.24
CA THR A 71 -0.26 -0.05 -9.25
C THR A 71 -1.29 0.63 -8.37
N VAL A 72 -1.05 0.62 -7.08
CA VAL A 72 -1.79 1.43 -6.11
C VAL A 72 -0.91 2.64 -5.80
N VAL A 73 -1.42 3.83 -6.06
CA VAL A 73 -0.73 5.08 -5.77
C VAL A 73 -1.29 5.66 -4.48
N VAL A 74 -0.42 5.93 -3.53
CA VAL A 74 -0.80 6.43 -2.20
C VAL A 74 -0.21 7.81 -1.99
N VAL A 75 -1.03 8.72 -1.49
CA VAL A 75 -0.59 10.06 -1.09
C VAL A 75 -0.97 10.25 0.37
N HIS A 76 -0.01 10.62 1.19
CA HIS A 76 -0.24 10.86 2.61
C HIS A 76 0.62 12.02 3.10
N THR A 77 0.30 12.53 4.28
CA THR A 77 1.14 13.55 4.91
C THR A 77 2.42 12.92 5.43
N ASP A 78 3.47 13.75 5.55
CA ASP A 78 4.74 13.32 6.13
C ASP A 78 4.48 12.78 7.55
N PRO A 79 4.87 11.53 7.84
CA PRO A 79 4.62 10.94 9.15
C PRO A 79 5.55 11.48 10.25
N ALA A 80 6.55 12.28 9.91
CA ALA A 80 7.56 12.83 10.81
C ALA A 80 8.38 11.78 11.58
N ALA A 81 8.04 10.52 11.46
CA ALA A 81 8.76 9.37 12.02
C ALA A 81 8.38 8.14 11.23
N ASP A 82 9.05 7.02 11.44
CA ASP A 82 8.73 5.79 10.72
C ASP A 82 7.29 5.35 11.02
N ALA A 83 6.57 5.02 9.97
CA ALA A 83 5.20 4.53 10.05
C ALA A 83 5.06 3.30 9.16
N THR A 84 4.20 2.38 9.53
CA THR A 84 3.90 1.20 8.73
C THR A 84 2.70 1.48 7.85
N VAL A 85 2.92 1.40 6.55
CA VAL A 85 1.85 1.48 5.55
C VAL A 85 1.42 0.06 5.25
N ARG A 86 0.15 -0.21 5.45
CA ARG A 86 -0.42 -1.52 5.15
C ARG A 86 -1.46 -1.38 4.06
N ILE A 87 -1.31 -2.17 3.00
CA ILE A 87 -2.16 -2.10 1.83
C ILE A 87 -2.75 -3.47 1.58
N THR A 88 -4.07 -3.54 1.53
CA THR A 88 -4.78 -4.76 1.15
C THR A 88 -5.36 -4.55 -0.24
N VAL A 89 -5.07 -5.49 -1.13
CA VAL A 89 -5.47 -5.43 -2.53
C VAL A 89 -6.30 -6.65 -2.86
N TRP A 90 -7.42 -6.44 -3.54
CA TRP A 90 -8.24 -7.50 -4.10
C TRP A 90 -8.13 -7.44 -5.62
N GLY A 91 -7.75 -8.54 -6.22
CA GLY A 91 -7.54 -8.57 -7.66
C GLY A 91 -7.72 -9.96 -8.25
N ARG A 92 -7.32 -10.11 -9.50
CA ARG A 92 -7.46 -11.33 -10.28
C ARG A 92 -6.08 -11.86 -10.65
N ARG A 93 -5.99 -13.18 -10.71
CA ARG A 93 -4.78 -13.84 -11.21
C ARG A 93 -4.74 -13.89 -12.71
#